data_1572a6f18cd880c07786cd28bcf67a3b
#
_entry.id   1572a6f18cd880c07786cd28bcf67a3b
#
_cell.length_a   1.000
_cell.length_b   1.000
_cell.length_c   1.000
_cell.angle_alpha   90.00
_cell.angle_beta   90.00
_cell.angle_gamma   90.00
#
_symmetry.space_group_name_H-M   'P 1'
#
loop_
_entity.id
_entity.type
_entity.pdbx_description
1 polymer ?
#
loop_
_entity_poly.entity_id
_entity_poly.type
_entity_poly.pdbx_seq_one_letter_code
_entity_poly.pdbx_strand_id
1 'polypeptide(L)'
;MMGSIVEEKLLSKEFPYWQALHQCNPYALRLMIGRGDTFDEAERNMIEGAAEIYHALFPNGADAFFFDYYVYDICEDGEAMGKDFVDGMEVFVEEQIKERLESDRFLIDCMCRYRHKVVRDMPPQNPSFFGQGLIRRNRMICYREASGIDFDRLIDRVTESYANMGFVSFDNECIFFLRGDYEGCVVCMTQEKSDEYRERLKPYLDP
;
A
#
# COMPACT_ATOMS: atom_id res chain seq x y z
N MET A 1 18.47 -17.93 -9.85
CA MET A 1 18.12 -16.53 -10.17
C MET A 1 18.22 -15.75 -8.86
N MET A 2 19.15 -14.84 -8.75
CA MET A 2 19.17 -13.88 -7.63
C MET A 2 17.92 -13.04 -7.79
N GLY A 3 17.06 -13.02 -6.77
CA GLY A 3 15.94 -12.09 -6.71
C GLY A 3 16.45 -10.65 -6.82
N SER A 4 15.66 -9.75 -7.38
CA SER A 4 16.05 -8.33 -7.41
C SER A 4 16.17 -7.81 -5.98
N ILE A 5 16.96 -6.76 -5.78
CA ILE A 5 17.09 -6.09 -4.47
C ILE A 5 15.71 -5.66 -3.94
N VAL A 6 14.82 -5.25 -4.83
CA VAL A 6 13.46 -4.85 -4.47
C VAL A 6 12.64 -6.03 -3.98
N GLU A 7 12.68 -7.19 -4.68
CA GLU A 7 11.96 -8.38 -4.24
C GLU A 7 12.46 -8.85 -2.86
N GLU A 8 13.76 -8.88 -2.65
CA GLU A 8 14.36 -9.24 -1.37
C GLU A 8 13.89 -8.30 -0.25
N LYS A 9 13.89 -6.99 -0.50
CA LYS A 9 13.37 -6.00 0.46
C LYS A 9 11.88 -6.15 0.72
N LEU A 10 11.06 -6.38 -0.30
CA LEU A 10 9.62 -6.60 -0.12
C LEU A 10 9.30 -7.83 0.73
N LEU A 11 10.14 -8.86 0.67
CA LEU A 11 10.01 -10.06 1.47
C LEU A 11 10.57 -9.90 2.89
N SER A 12 11.30 -8.82 3.16
CA SER A 12 11.83 -8.52 4.48
C SER A 12 10.74 -8.03 5.41
N LYS A 13 10.71 -8.57 6.64
CA LYS A 13 9.84 -8.05 7.72
C LYS A 13 10.22 -6.63 8.16
N GLU A 14 11.45 -6.21 7.87
CA GLU A 14 11.98 -4.89 8.18
C GLU A 14 11.70 -3.86 7.08
N PHE A 15 11.06 -4.28 5.97
CA PHE A 15 10.72 -3.34 4.90
C PHE A 15 9.85 -2.22 5.48
N PRO A 16 10.34 -0.98 5.42
CA PRO A 16 9.70 0.12 6.13
C PRO A 16 8.30 0.38 5.61
N TYR A 17 7.46 0.87 6.50
CA TYR A 17 6.14 1.37 6.16
C TYR A 17 6.21 2.60 5.28
N TRP A 18 5.09 2.91 4.65
CA TRP A 18 4.89 4.13 3.91
C TRP A 18 5.45 5.38 4.62
N GLN A 19 5.10 5.60 5.88
CA GLN A 19 5.57 6.76 6.64
C GLN A 19 7.09 6.80 6.81
N ALA A 20 7.73 5.64 6.84
CA ALA A 20 9.17 5.53 6.93
C ALA A 20 9.85 5.46 5.55
N LEU A 21 9.13 5.07 4.49
CA LEU A 21 9.71 4.92 3.16
C LEU A 21 10.35 6.21 2.67
N HIS A 22 9.62 7.33 2.75
CA HIS A 22 10.15 8.62 2.30
C HIS A 22 11.09 9.29 3.32
N GLN A 23 10.98 8.94 4.61
CA GLN A 23 11.86 9.46 5.65
C GLN A 23 13.19 8.71 5.76
N CYS A 24 13.17 7.41 5.49
CA CYS A 24 14.33 6.54 5.66
C CYS A 24 15.08 6.23 4.36
N ASN A 25 14.51 6.54 3.20
CA ASN A 25 15.14 6.34 1.92
C ASN A 25 15.49 7.69 1.28
N PRO A 26 16.80 8.03 1.11
CA PRO A 26 17.22 9.30 0.53
C PRO A 26 16.82 9.47 -0.94
N TYR A 27 16.43 8.38 -1.60
CA TYR A 27 16.00 8.37 -3.01
C TYR A 27 14.49 8.33 -3.17
N ALA A 28 13.74 8.52 -2.10
CA ALA A 28 12.28 8.56 -2.16
C ALA A 28 11.78 9.95 -2.60
N LEU A 29 10.75 9.93 -3.45
CA LEU A 29 10.05 11.11 -3.93
C LEU A 29 8.65 11.11 -3.34
N ARG A 30 8.34 12.12 -2.53
CA ARG A 30 7.00 12.33 -2.01
C ARG A 30 6.14 13.02 -3.05
N LEU A 31 4.92 12.54 -3.23
CA LEU A 31 3.98 13.02 -4.23
C LEU A 31 2.68 13.47 -3.54
N MET A 32 2.17 14.60 -3.99
CA MET A 32 0.85 15.13 -3.64
C MET A 32 -0.05 14.98 -4.87
N ILE A 33 -0.80 13.88 -4.95
CA ILE A 33 -1.52 13.47 -6.17
C ILE A 33 -2.91 14.09 -6.19
N GLY A 34 -3.68 13.90 -5.12
CA GLY A 34 -5.08 14.34 -5.04
C GLY A 34 -5.21 15.78 -4.52
N ARG A 35 -4.67 16.78 -5.23
CA ARG A 35 -4.88 18.20 -4.89
C ARG A 35 -6.21 18.66 -5.45
N GLY A 36 -7.03 19.33 -4.64
CA GLY A 36 -8.30 19.92 -5.05
C GLY A 36 -8.90 20.81 -3.97
N ASP A 37 -9.78 21.70 -4.36
CA ASP A 37 -10.50 22.58 -3.42
C ASP A 37 -11.71 21.89 -2.79
N THR A 38 -12.15 20.78 -3.36
CA THR A 38 -13.26 19.94 -2.87
C THR A 38 -12.82 18.49 -2.79
N PHE A 39 -13.56 17.69 -2.00
CA PHE A 39 -13.34 16.26 -1.89
C PHE A 39 -13.44 15.54 -3.25
N ASP A 40 -14.51 15.80 -4.02
CA ASP A 40 -14.73 15.17 -5.33
C ASP A 40 -13.64 15.53 -6.35
N GLU A 41 -13.10 16.74 -6.26
CA GLU A 41 -11.99 17.17 -7.10
C GLU A 41 -10.69 16.47 -6.69
N ALA A 42 -10.43 16.37 -5.39
CA ALA A 42 -9.24 15.70 -4.87
C ALA A 42 -9.25 14.20 -5.22
N GLU A 43 -10.41 13.53 -5.11
CA GLU A 43 -10.58 12.13 -5.48
C GLU A 43 -10.36 11.90 -6.97
N ARG A 44 -10.98 12.71 -7.83
CA ARG A 44 -10.77 12.64 -9.28
C ARG A 44 -9.30 12.85 -9.64
N ASN A 45 -8.66 13.89 -9.10
CA ASN A 45 -7.27 14.18 -9.35
C ASN A 45 -6.34 13.07 -8.82
N MET A 46 -6.72 12.40 -7.73
CA MET A 46 -6.00 11.22 -7.24
C MET A 46 -6.04 10.07 -8.24
N ILE A 47 -7.21 9.75 -8.79
CA ILE A 47 -7.38 8.66 -9.76
C ILE A 47 -6.60 8.96 -11.04
N GLU A 48 -6.82 10.15 -11.62
CA GLU A 48 -6.16 10.58 -12.86
C GLU A 48 -4.64 10.68 -12.69
N GLY A 49 -4.17 11.33 -11.63
CA GLY A 49 -2.75 11.50 -11.34
C GLY A 49 -2.05 10.17 -11.02
N ALA A 50 -2.70 9.28 -10.28
CA ALA A 50 -2.15 7.95 -10.01
C ALA A 50 -1.99 7.14 -11.30
N ALA A 51 -2.95 7.23 -12.23
CA ALA A 51 -2.85 6.57 -13.52
C ALA A 51 -1.70 7.14 -14.38
N GLU A 52 -1.57 8.46 -14.45
CA GLU A 52 -0.46 9.10 -15.17
C GLU A 52 0.90 8.71 -14.60
N ILE A 53 1.05 8.73 -13.27
CA ILE A 53 2.28 8.33 -12.59
C ILE A 53 2.59 6.85 -12.85
N TYR A 54 1.58 5.99 -12.72
CA TYR A 54 1.74 4.56 -12.98
C TYR A 54 2.27 4.29 -14.39
N HIS A 55 1.65 4.88 -15.41
CA HIS A 55 2.07 4.69 -16.79
C HIS A 55 3.44 5.31 -17.09
N ALA A 56 3.78 6.41 -16.44
CA ALA A 56 5.11 7.02 -16.56
C ALA A 56 6.21 6.14 -15.96
N LEU A 57 5.93 5.47 -14.84
CA LEU A 57 6.90 4.59 -14.14
C LEU A 57 6.94 3.18 -14.75
N PHE A 58 5.80 2.67 -15.22
CA PHE A 58 5.63 1.30 -15.66
C PHE A 58 5.02 1.23 -17.08
N PRO A 59 5.73 1.68 -18.12
CA PRO A 59 5.19 1.71 -19.48
C PRO A 59 4.82 0.33 -20.02
N ASN A 60 5.42 -0.73 -19.48
CA ASN A 60 5.10 -2.13 -19.80
C ASN A 60 4.27 -2.81 -18.70
N GLY A 61 3.71 -2.04 -17.77
CA GLY A 61 3.03 -2.52 -16.57
C GLY A 61 3.98 -2.90 -15.43
N ALA A 62 3.49 -2.88 -14.20
CA ALA A 62 4.24 -3.29 -13.03
C ALA A 62 4.51 -4.81 -13.02
N ASP A 63 5.61 -5.24 -12.42
CA ASP A 63 5.98 -6.66 -12.28
C ASP A 63 5.26 -7.33 -11.12
N ALA A 64 4.94 -6.55 -10.10
CA ALA A 64 4.19 -6.99 -8.93
C ALA A 64 3.48 -5.79 -8.28
N PHE A 65 2.51 -6.09 -7.44
CA PHE A 65 2.00 -5.15 -6.46
C PHE A 65 1.95 -5.81 -5.10
N PHE A 66 1.92 -5.00 -4.04
CA PHE A 66 1.73 -5.50 -2.69
C PHE A 66 0.76 -4.61 -1.93
N PHE A 67 0.14 -5.18 -0.93
CA PHE A 67 -0.66 -4.47 0.06
C PHE A 67 -0.54 -5.13 1.42
N ASP A 68 -0.75 -4.33 2.46
CA ASP A 68 -0.73 -4.81 3.83
C ASP A 68 -2.18 -5.00 4.32
N TYR A 69 -2.43 -6.08 5.02
CA TYR A 69 -3.72 -6.38 5.63
C TYR A 69 -3.55 -6.88 7.05
N TYR A 70 -4.58 -6.69 7.83
CA TYR A 70 -4.59 -7.05 9.24
C TYR A 70 -5.26 -8.40 9.45
N VAL A 71 -4.67 -9.21 10.31
CA VAL A 71 -5.28 -10.45 10.82
C VAL A 71 -5.61 -10.22 12.28
N TYR A 72 -6.87 -10.32 12.60
CA TYR A 72 -7.36 -10.23 13.96
C TYR A 72 -7.38 -11.63 14.56
N ASP A 73 -6.63 -11.88 15.63
CA ASP A 73 -6.82 -13.06 16.45
C ASP A 73 -8.09 -12.85 17.27
N ILE A 74 -9.15 -13.60 16.96
CA ILE A 74 -10.31 -13.69 17.82
C ILE A 74 -9.84 -14.52 19.02
N CYS A 75 -9.86 -13.94 20.22
CA CYS A 75 -9.60 -14.70 21.42
C CYS A 75 -10.58 -15.89 21.48
N GLU A 76 -10.06 -17.07 21.82
CA GLU A 76 -10.85 -18.33 21.90
C GLU A 76 -12.07 -18.20 22.83
N ASP A 77 -12.09 -17.24 23.74
CA ASP A 77 -13.15 -16.99 24.71
C ASP A 77 -14.36 -16.21 24.16
N GLY A 78 -14.39 -15.87 22.87
CA GLY A 78 -15.55 -15.23 22.23
C GLY A 78 -15.89 -13.83 22.74
N GLU A 79 -15.09 -13.26 23.62
CA GLU A 79 -15.20 -11.89 24.04
C GLU A 79 -14.56 -11.00 22.97
N ALA A 80 -15.41 -10.44 22.11
CA ALA A 80 -15.03 -9.31 21.29
C ALA A 80 -14.40 -8.27 22.20
N MET A 81 -13.19 -7.79 21.84
CA MET A 81 -12.51 -6.74 22.61
C MET A 81 -13.52 -5.68 23.06
N GLY A 82 -13.77 -5.69 24.35
CA GLY A 82 -14.20 -4.52 25.08
C GLY A 82 -15.61 -4.04 24.90
N LYS A 83 -16.58 -4.66 25.58
CA LYS A 83 -17.77 -3.92 26.05
C LYS A 83 -17.43 -2.81 27.06
N ASP A 84 -16.17 -2.68 27.46
CA ASP A 84 -15.72 -1.74 28.49
C ASP A 84 -14.96 -0.52 27.92
N PHE A 85 -14.87 -0.34 26.61
CA PHE A 85 -14.27 0.83 26.00
C PHE A 85 -15.31 1.89 25.65
N VAL A 86 -15.01 3.13 26.01
CA VAL A 86 -15.78 4.37 25.82
C VAL A 86 -16.35 4.51 24.41
N ASP A 87 -17.56 5.06 24.26
CA ASP A 87 -18.38 5.21 23.04
C ASP A 87 -17.64 5.51 21.71
N GLY A 88 -16.49 6.21 21.74
CA GLY A 88 -15.65 6.45 20.57
C GLY A 88 -14.86 5.23 20.08
N MET A 89 -14.69 4.20 20.90
CA MET A 89 -13.97 2.98 20.53
C MET A 89 -14.90 1.92 19.93
N GLU A 90 -16.18 1.92 20.26
CA GLU A 90 -17.15 1.04 19.59
C GLU A 90 -17.31 1.39 18.11
N VAL A 91 -17.37 2.68 17.79
CA VAL A 91 -17.40 3.15 16.38
C VAL A 91 -16.14 2.72 15.65
N PHE A 92 -14.99 2.84 16.27
CA PHE A 92 -13.71 2.44 15.70
C PHE A 92 -13.61 0.92 15.46
N VAL A 93 -14.14 0.10 16.37
CA VAL A 93 -14.20 -1.37 16.20
C VAL A 93 -15.14 -1.76 15.07
N GLU A 94 -16.29 -1.10 14.92
CA GLU A 94 -17.24 -1.36 13.83
C GLU A 94 -16.67 -0.97 12.48
N GLU A 95 -15.99 0.16 12.37
CA GLU A 95 -15.29 0.57 11.15
C GLU A 95 -14.17 -0.42 10.77
N GLN A 96 -13.39 -0.87 11.74
CA GLN A 96 -12.35 -1.89 11.49
C GLN A 96 -12.91 -3.25 11.08
N ILE A 97 -14.04 -3.66 11.64
CA ILE A 97 -14.73 -4.90 11.21
C ILE A 97 -15.21 -4.76 9.76
N LYS A 98 -15.73 -3.60 9.39
CA LYS A 98 -16.15 -3.32 8.02
C LYS A 98 -14.96 -3.36 7.07
N GLU A 99 -13.88 -2.66 7.38
CA GLU A 99 -12.64 -2.68 6.61
C GLU A 99 -12.07 -4.10 6.47
N ARG A 100 -12.15 -4.91 7.53
CA ARG A 100 -11.73 -6.31 7.51
C ARG A 100 -12.54 -7.13 6.49
N LEU A 101 -13.87 -7.03 6.52
CA LEU A 101 -14.73 -7.77 5.60
C LEU A 101 -14.46 -7.40 4.13
N GLU A 102 -14.20 -6.13 3.87
CA GLU A 102 -13.81 -5.65 2.55
C GLU A 102 -12.40 -6.11 2.16
N SER A 103 -11.46 -6.04 3.10
CA SER A 103 -10.09 -6.53 2.91
C SER A 103 -10.05 -8.04 2.66
N ASP A 104 -10.86 -8.82 3.38
CA ASP A 104 -10.94 -10.28 3.18
C ASP A 104 -11.46 -10.63 1.78
N ARG A 105 -12.44 -9.91 1.24
CA ARG A 105 -12.94 -10.11 -0.13
C ARG A 105 -11.88 -9.76 -1.16
N PHE A 106 -11.23 -8.63 -1.01
CA PHE A 106 -10.14 -8.20 -1.87
C PHE A 106 -8.97 -9.19 -1.82
N LEU A 107 -8.61 -9.64 -0.61
CA LEU A 107 -7.59 -10.65 -0.38
C LEU A 107 -7.89 -11.94 -1.15
N ILE A 108 -9.10 -12.49 -1.01
CA ILE A 108 -9.53 -13.70 -1.70
C ILE A 108 -9.46 -13.53 -3.21
N ASP A 109 -9.94 -12.40 -3.73
CA ASP A 109 -9.90 -12.12 -5.15
C ASP A 109 -8.45 -12.05 -5.68
N CYS A 110 -7.55 -11.40 -4.97
CA CYS A 110 -6.13 -11.37 -5.32
C CYS A 110 -5.49 -12.77 -5.30
N MET A 111 -5.81 -13.58 -4.28
CA MET A 111 -5.33 -14.98 -4.20
C MET A 111 -5.81 -15.84 -5.36
N CYS A 112 -7.03 -15.59 -5.86
CA CYS A 112 -7.58 -16.30 -7.00
C CYS A 112 -7.01 -15.86 -8.35
N ARG A 113 -6.63 -14.56 -8.47
CA ARG A 113 -6.19 -13.97 -9.74
C ARG A 113 -4.69 -14.03 -9.98
N TYR A 114 -3.90 -13.86 -8.91
CA TYR A 114 -2.47 -13.65 -9.01
C TYR A 114 -1.67 -14.75 -8.31
N ARG A 115 -0.53 -15.11 -8.88
CA ARG A 115 0.47 -15.82 -8.11
C ARG A 115 0.94 -14.91 -6.99
N HIS A 116 0.95 -15.38 -5.76
CA HIS A 116 1.22 -14.53 -4.60
C HIS A 116 2.17 -15.18 -3.59
N LYS A 117 2.75 -14.33 -2.74
CA LYS A 117 3.46 -14.70 -1.52
C LYS A 117 2.93 -13.88 -0.36
N VAL A 118 2.92 -14.43 0.83
CA VAL A 118 2.53 -13.73 2.06
C VAL A 118 3.73 -13.67 3.00
N VAL A 119 4.09 -12.44 3.38
CA VAL A 119 5.00 -12.19 4.49
C VAL A 119 4.14 -11.96 5.72
N ARG A 120 4.28 -12.86 6.69
CA ARG A 120 3.48 -12.86 7.91
C ARG A 120 4.16 -12.08 9.03
N ASP A 121 3.35 -11.61 9.97
CA ASP A 121 3.82 -10.95 11.20
C ASP A 121 4.69 -9.72 10.93
N MET A 122 4.24 -8.87 10.01
CA MET A 122 4.88 -7.57 9.79
C MET A 122 4.73 -6.69 11.03
N PRO A 123 5.76 -5.90 11.39
CA PRO A 123 5.64 -4.96 12.50
C PRO A 123 4.49 -3.98 12.29
N PRO A 124 3.69 -3.65 13.31
CA PRO A 124 2.61 -2.68 13.20
C PRO A 124 3.15 -1.26 12.95
N GLN A 125 2.37 -0.43 12.24
CA GLN A 125 2.73 0.97 11.99
C GLN A 125 2.82 1.80 13.27
N ASN A 126 1.92 1.52 14.20
CA ASN A 126 1.88 2.17 15.49
C ASN A 126 1.89 1.11 16.61
N PRO A 127 3.06 0.84 17.20
CA PRO A 127 3.19 -0.16 18.24
C PRO A 127 2.30 0.10 19.47
N SER A 128 2.00 1.37 19.79
CA SER A 128 1.15 1.72 20.92
C SER A 128 -0.32 1.32 20.70
N PHE A 129 -0.76 1.26 19.47
CA PHE A 129 -2.11 0.89 19.09
C PHE A 129 -2.30 -0.63 19.03
N PHE A 130 -1.27 -1.34 18.61
CA PHE A 130 -1.27 -2.79 18.42
C PHE A 130 -0.52 -3.55 19.53
N GLY A 131 -0.09 -2.87 20.56
CA GLY A 131 0.78 -3.43 21.60
C GLY A 131 0.18 -4.52 22.49
N GLN A 132 -1.08 -4.91 22.27
CA GLN A 132 -1.74 -5.96 23.05
C GLN A 132 -1.73 -7.35 22.37
N GLY A 133 -0.98 -7.53 21.28
CA GLY A 133 -0.75 -8.86 20.69
C GLY A 133 -1.92 -9.47 19.90
N LEU A 134 -3.05 -8.77 19.79
CA LEU A 134 -4.27 -9.29 19.19
C LEU A 134 -4.38 -9.02 17.67
N ILE A 135 -3.56 -8.15 17.13
CA ILE A 135 -3.60 -7.76 15.71
C ILE A 135 -2.24 -8.05 15.08
N ARG A 136 -2.24 -8.91 14.09
CA ARG A 136 -1.07 -9.18 13.25
C ARG A 136 -1.25 -8.54 11.90
N ARG A 137 -0.20 -7.97 11.36
CA ARG A 137 -0.16 -7.46 10.01
C ARG A 137 0.60 -8.42 9.10
N ASN A 138 0.01 -8.67 7.96
CA ASN A 138 0.64 -9.43 6.90
C ASN A 138 0.76 -8.56 5.65
N ARG A 139 1.75 -8.86 4.81
CA ARG A 139 1.91 -8.30 3.47
C ARG A 139 1.64 -9.36 2.43
N MET A 140 0.72 -9.10 1.52
CA MET A 140 0.55 -9.91 0.32
C MET A 140 1.28 -9.26 -0.86
N ILE A 141 2.13 -10.02 -1.50
CA ILE A 141 2.80 -9.64 -2.75
C ILE A 141 2.19 -10.47 -3.87
N CYS A 142 1.62 -9.80 -4.87
CA CYS A 142 1.00 -10.41 -6.04
C CYS A 142 1.87 -10.14 -7.27
N TYR A 143 2.20 -11.18 -8.03
CA TYR A 143 3.08 -11.10 -9.19
C TYR A 143 2.28 -11.03 -10.48
N ARG A 144 2.76 -10.21 -11.41
CA ARG A 144 2.24 -10.19 -12.76
C ARG A 144 2.51 -11.54 -13.43
N GLU A 145 1.46 -12.05 -14.04
CA GLU A 145 1.53 -13.16 -14.98
C GLU A 145 1.25 -12.69 -16.41
N ALA A 146 1.03 -13.61 -17.33
CA ALA A 146 0.76 -13.28 -18.73
C ALA A 146 -0.46 -12.35 -18.95
N SER A 147 -1.42 -12.35 -18.02
CA SER A 147 -2.61 -11.50 -18.04
C SER A 147 -2.35 -10.03 -17.63
N GLY A 148 -1.19 -9.74 -17.05
CA GLY A 148 -0.87 -8.41 -16.51
C GLY A 148 -1.49 -8.14 -15.14
N ILE A 149 -1.30 -6.90 -14.66
CA ILE A 149 -1.93 -6.36 -13.45
C ILE A 149 -3.04 -5.42 -13.89
N ASP A 150 -4.24 -5.62 -13.35
CA ASP A 150 -5.39 -4.77 -13.55
C ASP A 150 -5.26 -3.53 -12.65
N PHE A 151 -4.58 -2.50 -13.17
CA PHE A 151 -4.31 -1.27 -12.44
C PHE A 151 -5.59 -0.52 -12.09
N ASP A 152 -6.51 -0.36 -13.04
CA ASP A 152 -7.73 0.44 -12.83
C ASP A 152 -8.54 -0.11 -11.65
N ARG A 153 -8.70 -1.43 -11.59
CA ARG A 153 -9.38 -2.07 -10.49
C ARG A 153 -8.65 -1.91 -9.15
N LEU A 154 -7.32 -1.91 -9.16
CA LEU A 154 -6.54 -1.78 -7.94
C LEU A 154 -6.54 -0.34 -7.42
N ILE A 155 -6.53 0.67 -8.32
CA ILE A 155 -6.59 2.08 -7.92
C ILE A 155 -7.95 2.43 -7.32
N ASP A 156 -9.05 1.94 -7.88
CA ASP A 156 -10.38 2.09 -7.29
C ASP A 156 -10.40 1.57 -5.85
N ARG A 157 -9.80 0.40 -5.61
CA ARG A 157 -9.71 -0.17 -4.27
C ARG A 157 -8.91 0.69 -3.29
N VAL A 158 -7.81 1.27 -3.72
CA VAL A 158 -7.01 2.19 -2.87
C VAL A 158 -7.83 3.43 -2.51
N THR A 159 -8.54 3.98 -3.47
CA THR A 159 -9.33 5.21 -3.29
C THR A 159 -10.52 4.97 -2.37
N GLU A 160 -11.28 3.88 -2.58
CA GLU A 160 -12.50 3.58 -1.82
C GLU A 160 -12.24 3.16 -0.37
N SER A 161 -11.13 2.50 -0.08
CA SER A 161 -10.89 1.87 1.22
C SER A 161 -9.71 2.43 1.99
N TYR A 162 -9.15 3.54 1.54
CA TYR A 162 -7.92 4.12 2.12
C TYR A 162 -6.78 3.09 2.28
N ALA A 163 -6.81 2.04 1.46
CA ALA A 163 -5.82 0.99 1.51
C ALA A 163 -4.48 1.48 0.99
N ASN A 164 -3.41 1.06 1.65
CA ASN A 164 -2.05 1.31 1.18
C ASN A 164 -1.64 0.23 0.19
N MET A 165 -1.19 0.61 -0.98
CA MET A 165 -0.77 -0.31 -2.03
C MET A 165 0.52 0.16 -2.69
N GLY A 166 1.41 -0.77 -3.01
CA GLY A 166 2.64 -0.49 -3.74
C GLY A 166 2.71 -1.28 -5.05
N PHE A 167 3.04 -0.59 -6.13
CA PHE A 167 3.34 -1.18 -7.44
C PHE A 167 4.85 -1.24 -7.64
N VAL A 168 5.35 -2.30 -8.22
CA VAL A 168 6.78 -2.64 -8.20
C VAL A 168 7.28 -2.92 -9.60
N SER A 169 8.43 -2.32 -9.96
CA SER A 169 9.26 -2.77 -11.05
C SER A 169 10.56 -3.34 -10.49
N PHE A 170 10.82 -4.61 -10.79
CA PHE A 170 12.06 -5.25 -10.37
C PHE A 170 13.24 -4.84 -11.24
N ASP A 171 13.02 -4.62 -12.53
CA ASP A 171 14.06 -4.21 -13.47
C ASP A 171 14.49 -2.75 -13.25
N ASN A 172 13.52 -1.87 -12.99
CA ASN A 172 13.79 -0.46 -12.69
C ASN A 172 14.11 -0.21 -11.21
N GLU A 173 14.03 -1.23 -10.37
CA GLU A 173 14.29 -1.16 -8.93
C GLU A 173 13.56 0.00 -8.25
N CYS A 174 12.28 0.15 -8.55
CA CYS A 174 11.42 1.18 -7.98
C CYS A 174 10.07 0.65 -7.51
N ILE A 175 9.48 1.38 -6.57
CA ILE A 175 8.16 1.12 -6.04
C ILE A 175 7.37 2.42 -6.12
N PHE A 176 6.18 2.36 -6.70
CA PHE A 176 5.19 3.42 -6.60
C PHE A 176 4.18 3.03 -5.54
N PHE A 177 4.16 3.79 -4.46
CA PHE A 177 3.32 3.53 -3.31
C PHE A 177 2.19 4.55 -3.25
N LEU A 178 0.96 4.06 -3.15
CA LEU A 178 -0.25 4.86 -3.02
C LEU A 178 -0.83 4.74 -1.62
N ARG A 179 -1.38 5.85 -1.15
CA ARG A 179 -2.16 5.95 0.07
C ARG A 179 -3.53 6.55 -0.23
N GLY A 180 -4.57 6.04 0.42
CA GLY A 180 -5.93 6.54 0.26
C GLY A 180 -6.17 7.97 0.75
N ASP A 181 -5.16 8.64 1.29
CA ASP A 181 -5.22 10.04 1.73
C ASP A 181 -4.63 11.03 0.70
N TYR A 182 -4.74 10.69 -0.58
CA TYR A 182 -4.33 11.52 -1.73
C TYR A 182 -2.82 11.75 -1.88
N GLU A 183 -2.03 11.01 -1.15
CA GLU A 183 -0.57 11.05 -1.22
C GLU A 183 -0.01 9.83 -1.94
N GLY A 184 1.18 9.97 -2.48
CA GLY A 184 1.98 8.90 -3.05
C GLY A 184 3.46 9.04 -2.74
N CYS A 185 4.19 7.99 -3.04
CA CYS A 185 5.65 8.00 -2.92
C CYS A 185 6.26 7.11 -4.00
N VAL A 186 7.30 7.58 -4.66
CA VAL A 186 8.16 6.72 -5.48
C VAL A 186 9.44 6.44 -4.72
N VAL A 187 9.69 5.19 -4.44
CA VAL A 187 10.92 4.74 -3.78
C VAL A 187 11.84 4.14 -4.81
N CYS A 188 13.01 4.74 -5.00
CA CYS A 188 14.06 4.27 -5.90
C CYS A 188 15.19 3.64 -5.09
N MET A 189 15.95 2.74 -5.71
CA MET A 189 17.10 2.12 -5.08
C MET A 189 18.42 2.88 -5.37
N THR A 190 18.40 3.80 -6.34
CA THR A 190 19.57 4.60 -6.74
C THR A 190 19.23 6.08 -6.88
N GLN A 191 20.25 6.94 -6.73
CA GLN A 191 20.11 8.38 -6.93
C GLN A 191 19.76 8.69 -8.39
N GLU A 192 20.38 8.00 -9.34
CA GLU A 192 20.15 8.19 -10.77
C GLU A 192 18.68 8.01 -11.14
N LYS A 193 18.05 6.95 -10.64
CA LYS A 193 16.61 6.69 -10.84
C LYS A 193 15.74 7.73 -10.15
N SER A 194 16.12 8.16 -8.96
CA SER A 194 15.41 9.22 -8.25
C SER A 194 15.43 10.53 -9.04
N ASP A 195 16.57 10.92 -9.60
CA ASP A 195 16.72 12.13 -10.39
C ASP A 195 15.92 12.04 -11.71
N GLU A 196 15.97 10.89 -12.40
CA GLU A 196 15.16 10.63 -13.59
C GLU A 196 13.67 10.82 -13.31
N TYR A 197 13.16 10.18 -12.25
CA TYR A 197 11.73 10.25 -11.92
C TYR A 197 11.32 11.60 -11.33
N ARG A 198 12.23 12.30 -10.66
CA ARG A 198 11.98 13.68 -10.20
C ARG A 198 11.63 14.61 -11.35
N GLU A 199 12.34 14.53 -12.45
CA GLU A 199 12.02 15.35 -13.64
C GLU A 199 10.68 14.93 -14.29
N ARG A 200 10.42 13.64 -14.39
CA ARG A 200 9.17 13.12 -14.99
C ARG A 200 7.94 13.45 -14.17
N LEU A 201 8.06 13.40 -12.85
CA LEU A 201 6.95 13.53 -11.91
C LEU A 201 6.87 14.93 -11.27
N LYS A 202 7.58 15.90 -11.82
CA LYS A 202 7.65 17.27 -11.32
C LYS A 202 6.29 17.90 -10.99
N PRO A 203 5.21 17.71 -11.77
CA PRO A 203 3.89 18.25 -11.44
C PRO A 203 3.29 17.74 -10.13
N TYR A 204 3.70 16.56 -9.71
CA TYR A 204 3.18 15.86 -8.53
C TYR A 204 4.08 15.95 -7.30
N LEU A 205 5.28 16.47 -7.43
CA LEU A 205 6.20 16.57 -6.29
C LEU A 205 5.63 17.47 -5.20
N ASP A 206 5.82 17.02 -3.97
CA ASP A 206 5.57 17.86 -2.81
C ASP A 206 6.61 19.02 -2.78
N PRO A 207 6.17 20.27 -2.63
CA PRO A 207 7.05 21.46 -2.64
C PRO A 207 8.15 21.43 -1.58
#